data_d802f2dafd900314c7b807dde14bde55
#
_entry.id   d802f2dafd900314c7b807dde14bde55
#
_cell.length_a   1.000
_cell.length_b   1.000
_cell.length_c   1.000
_cell.angle_alpha   90.00
_cell.angle_beta   90.00
_cell.angle_gamma   90.00
#
_symmetry.space_group_name_H-M   'P 1'
#
loop_
_entity.id
_entity.type
_entity.pdbx_description
1 polymer ?
#
loop_
_entity_poly.entity_id
_entity_poly.type
_entity_poly.pdbx_seq_one_letter_code
_entity_poly.pdbx_strand_id
1 'polypeptide(L)'
;MNRNYPKITISEEGEKWLDNGQMWMYKNNVVKLDEEIENGALVDIVTTKDRYLGTGFLSRNSHITVRILSKDTADTFDRAFFKERIQFAYAYRKTLESKNITNCRLIFGEADQLPGLTVDRYNDILVSQISSYGLEQRKDMLYEVLLEVLREDGQDVKGIYERNDIRVRAKEGLPLEKGYWKQMKLPTTTIIDENGLKLHVDVENGQKTGY
;
A
#
# COMPACT_ATOMS: atom_id res chain seq x y z
N MET A 1 -5.82 -13.70 -22.69
CA MET A 1 -7.03 -13.01 -22.17
C MET A 1 -7.04 -11.58 -22.67
N ASN A 2 -8.16 -11.08 -23.13
CA ASN A 2 -8.25 -9.67 -23.50
C ASN A 2 -8.30 -8.86 -22.20
N ARG A 3 -7.20 -8.20 -21.84
CA ARG A 3 -7.15 -7.30 -20.68
C ARG A 3 -7.91 -6.03 -21.06
N ASN A 4 -8.86 -5.63 -20.23
CA ASN A 4 -9.71 -4.45 -20.47
C ASN A 4 -9.26 -3.20 -19.71
N TYR A 5 -7.98 -3.16 -19.24
CA TYR A 5 -7.49 -1.96 -18.59
C TYR A 5 -7.09 -0.89 -19.62
N PRO A 6 -7.42 0.39 -19.37
CA PRO A 6 -6.93 1.49 -20.19
C PRO A 6 -5.42 1.49 -20.27
N LYS A 7 -4.86 1.93 -21.40
CA LYS A 7 -3.42 1.94 -21.64
C LYS A 7 -2.82 3.32 -21.43
N ILE A 8 -1.65 3.35 -20.81
CA ILE A 8 -0.76 4.52 -20.75
C ILE A 8 0.50 4.20 -21.54
N THR A 9 0.83 5.05 -22.52
CA THR A 9 2.04 4.89 -23.30
C THR A 9 3.18 5.70 -22.67
N ILE A 10 4.35 5.08 -22.53
CA ILE A 10 5.53 5.70 -21.93
C ILE A 10 6.69 5.83 -22.93
N SER A 11 7.66 6.70 -22.59
CA SER A 11 8.88 6.92 -23.36
C SER A 11 9.87 5.77 -23.23
N GLU A 12 10.87 5.72 -24.13
CA GLU A 12 11.98 4.78 -24.03
C GLU A 12 12.80 4.93 -22.73
N GLU A 13 12.87 6.14 -22.19
CA GLU A 13 13.51 6.38 -20.90
C GLU A 13 12.71 5.75 -19.76
N GLY A 14 11.38 5.90 -19.79
CA GLY A 14 10.46 5.24 -18.85
C GLY A 14 10.53 3.71 -18.95
N GLU A 15 10.67 3.16 -20.17
CA GLU A 15 10.86 1.73 -20.39
C GLU A 15 12.13 1.23 -19.69
N LYS A 16 13.29 1.87 -19.94
CA LYS A 16 14.56 1.55 -19.28
C LYS A 16 14.47 1.65 -17.76
N TRP A 17 13.71 2.63 -17.26
CA TRP A 17 13.47 2.82 -15.82
C TRP A 17 12.76 1.62 -15.22
N LEU A 18 11.70 1.11 -15.87
CA LEU A 18 10.96 -0.07 -15.41
C LEU A 18 11.76 -1.37 -15.58
N ASP A 19 12.54 -1.50 -16.64
CA ASP A 19 13.42 -2.66 -16.86
C ASP A 19 14.51 -2.76 -15.79
N ASN A 20 14.93 -1.63 -15.20
CA ASN A 20 15.84 -1.55 -14.06
C ASN A 20 15.16 -1.82 -12.69
N GLY A 21 13.92 -2.33 -12.68
CA GLY A 21 13.23 -2.76 -11.47
C GLY A 21 12.46 -1.66 -10.73
N GLN A 22 12.35 -0.46 -11.31
CA GLN A 22 11.53 0.60 -10.71
C GLN A 22 10.04 0.23 -10.78
N MET A 23 9.29 0.63 -9.75
CA MET A 23 7.85 0.37 -9.63
C MET A 23 7.01 1.66 -9.73
N TRP A 24 7.67 2.80 -9.99
CA TRP A 24 7.03 4.10 -10.15
C TRP A 24 7.22 4.62 -11.56
N MET A 25 6.14 5.03 -12.20
CA MET A 25 6.18 5.76 -13.46
C MET A 25 5.92 7.23 -13.21
N TYR A 26 6.88 8.07 -13.54
CA TYR A 26 6.79 9.51 -13.37
C TYR A 26 6.12 10.19 -14.55
N LYS A 27 5.49 11.34 -14.28
CA LYS A 27 4.76 12.14 -15.26
C LYS A 27 5.60 12.48 -16.51
N ASN A 28 6.88 12.77 -16.32
CA ASN A 28 7.79 13.14 -17.41
C ASN A 28 8.03 12.01 -18.42
N ASN A 29 7.82 10.77 -18.02
CA ASN A 29 7.99 9.60 -18.88
C ASN A 29 6.70 9.14 -19.56
N VAL A 30 5.58 9.81 -19.30
CA VAL A 30 4.28 9.52 -19.92
C VAL A 30 4.20 10.27 -21.25
N VAL A 31 4.02 9.53 -22.34
CA VAL A 31 3.85 10.05 -23.71
C VAL A 31 2.39 10.25 -24.06
N LYS A 32 1.54 9.29 -23.66
CA LYS A 32 0.10 9.33 -23.94
C LYS A 32 -0.68 8.84 -22.71
N LEU A 33 -1.58 9.68 -22.25
CA LEU A 33 -2.53 9.40 -21.19
C LEU A 33 -3.88 10.00 -21.60
N ASP A 34 -4.90 9.16 -21.70
CA ASP A 34 -6.25 9.61 -22.00
C ASP A 34 -6.85 10.35 -20.79
N GLU A 35 -7.45 11.51 -21.05
CA GLU A 35 -8.03 12.37 -20.02
C GLU A 35 -9.31 11.78 -19.39
N GLU A 36 -9.97 10.87 -20.10
CA GLU A 36 -11.20 10.22 -19.61
C GLU A 36 -10.93 9.10 -18.56
N ILE A 37 -9.68 8.63 -18.45
CA ILE A 37 -9.33 7.61 -17.45
C ILE A 37 -9.47 8.20 -16.05
N GLU A 38 -10.28 7.59 -15.21
CA GLU A 38 -10.50 8.05 -13.84
C GLU A 38 -9.24 7.97 -12.97
N ASN A 39 -9.11 8.91 -12.02
CA ASN A 39 -8.04 8.85 -11.03
C ASN A 39 -8.21 7.61 -10.13
N GLY A 40 -7.11 6.88 -9.87
CA GLY A 40 -7.15 5.62 -9.11
C GLY A 40 -7.53 4.38 -9.94
N ALA A 41 -7.82 4.55 -11.23
CA ALA A 41 -8.07 3.42 -12.12
C ALA A 41 -6.84 2.52 -12.27
N LEU A 42 -7.08 1.22 -12.49
CA LEU A 42 -6.06 0.31 -12.97
C LEU A 42 -5.76 0.61 -14.44
N VAL A 43 -4.49 0.72 -14.78
CA VAL A 43 -4.01 1.01 -16.13
C VAL A 43 -2.86 0.09 -16.51
N ASP A 44 -2.83 -0.33 -17.77
CA ASP A 44 -1.70 -1.05 -18.34
C ASP A 44 -0.68 -0.05 -18.88
N ILE A 45 0.57 -0.20 -18.48
CA ILE A 45 1.68 0.58 -19.04
C ILE A 45 2.23 -0.16 -20.25
N VAL A 46 2.32 0.57 -21.35
CA VAL A 46 2.83 0.03 -22.62
C VAL A 46 3.89 0.94 -23.23
N THR A 47 4.79 0.37 -24.04
CA THR A 47 5.72 1.13 -24.87
C THR A 47 4.98 1.78 -26.04
N THR A 48 5.69 2.64 -26.80
CA THR A 48 5.20 3.19 -28.09
C THR A 48 4.94 2.13 -29.16
N LYS A 49 5.48 0.91 -28.97
CA LYS A 49 5.25 -0.27 -29.82
C LYS A 49 4.21 -1.24 -29.24
N ASP A 50 3.40 -0.78 -28.28
CA ASP A 50 2.35 -1.56 -27.59
C ASP A 50 2.86 -2.79 -26.81
N ARG A 51 4.14 -2.85 -26.42
CA ARG A 51 4.69 -3.88 -25.54
C ARG A 51 4.25 -3.58 -24.11
N TYR A 52 3.61 -4.54 -23.44
CA TYR A 52 3.19 -4.46 -22.04
C TYR A 52 4.41 -4.44 -21.09
N LEU A 53 4.34 -3.61 -20.07
CA LEU A 53 5.41 -3.41 -19.09
C LEU A 53 4.96 -3.61 -17.63
N GLY A 54 3.66 -3.52 -17.37
CA GLY A 54 3.09 -3.68 -16.04
C GLY A 54 1.72 -3.04 -15.92
N THR A 55 1.04 -3.34 -14.82
CA THR A 55 -0.26 -2.75 -14.47
C THR A 55 -0.16 -2.11 -13.09
N GLY A 56 -0.79 -0.95 -12.93
CA GLY A 56 -0.78 -0.23 -11.66
C GLY A 56 -1.91 0.78 -11.53
N PHE A 57 -1.90 1.53 -10.43
CA PHE A 57 -2.87 2.58 -10.17
C PHE A 57 -2.42 3.91 -10.75
N LEU A 58 -3.30 4.54 -11.52
CA LEU A 58 -3.13 5.90 -12.01
C LEU A 58 -3.29 6.92 -10.86
N SER A 59 -2.37 7.88 -10.76
CA SER A 59 -2.51 9.08 -9.95
C SER A 59 -2.29 10.33 -10.81
N ARG A 60 -3.37 11.09 -11.04
CA ARG A 60 -3.33 12.29 -11.89
C ARG A 60 -2.70 13.50 -11.21
N ASN A 61 -2.82 13.55 -9.88
CA ASN A 61 -2.37 14.69 -9.07
C ASN A 61 -0.91 14.55 -8.61
N SER A 62 -0.34 13.35 -8.71
CA SER A 62 1.01 13.02 -8.24
C SER A 62 2.06 13.18 -9.34
N HIS A 63 3.29 13.46 -8.94
CA HIS A 63 4.44 13.31 -9.84
C HIS A 63 4.68 11.83 -10.22
N ILE A 64 4.28 10.89 -9.35
CA ILE A 64 4.26 9.46 -9.62
C ILE A 64 2.93 9.14 -10.29
N THR A 65 2.89 9.16 -11.60
CA THR A 65 1.66 8.99 -12.38
C THR A 65 1.10 7.58 -12.29
N VAL A 66 1.97 6.56 -12.23
CA VAL A 66 1.51 5.17 -11.99
C VAL A 66 2.40 4.49 -10.97
N ARG A 67 1.76 3.85 -9.99
CA ARG A 67 2.40 2.92 -9.06
C ARG A 67 2.09 1.49 -9.54
N ILE A 68 3.12 0.78 -9.98
CA ILE A 68 2.98 -0.55 -10.55
C ILE A 68 2.71 -1.57 -9.44
N LEU A 69 1.68 -2.37 -9.64
CA LEU A 69 1.32 -3.48 -8.77
C LEU A 69 1.95 -4.78 -9.25
N SER A 70 1.89 -5.04 -10.55
CA SER A 70 2.42 -6.28 -11.13
C SER A 70 2.90 -6.07 -12.56
N LYS A 71 3.85 -6.93 -12.97
CA LYS A 71 4.30 -7.09 -14.36
C LYS A 71 3.76 -8.39 -14.98
N ASP A 72 2.97 -9.17 -14.24
CA ASP A 72 2.33 -10.39 -14.74
C ASP A 72 0.97 -10.05 -15.39
N THR A 73 0.80 -10.47 -16.62
CA THR A 73 -0.45 -10.30 -17.36
C THR A 73 -1.58 -11.21 -16.87
N ALA A 74 -1.29 -12.23 -16.06
CA ALA A 74 -2.28 -13.14 -15.49
C ALA A 74 -2.98 -12.57 -14.24
N ASP A 75 -2.39 -11.55 -13.60
CA ASP A 75 -2.94 -10.96 -12.37
C ASP A 75 -4.25 -10.19 -12.62
N THR A 76 -5.22 -10.38 -11.72
CA THR A 76 -6.58 -9.83 -11.83
C THR A 76 -6.88 -8.68 -10.86
N PHE A 77 -6.01 -8.35 -9.93
CA PHE A 77 -6.11 -7.24 -8.95
C PHE A 77 -7.41 -7.22 -8.14
N ASP A 78 -7.96 -8.38 -7.88
CA ASP A 78 -9.13 -8.62 -7.05
C ASP A 78 -8.75 -8.80 -5.56
N ARG A 79 -9.73 -9.15 -4.73
CA ARG A 79 -9.51 -9.40 -3.31
C ARG A 79 -8.50 -10.52 -3.05
N ALA A 80 -8.49 -11.55 -3.89
CA ALA A 80 -7.57 -12.69 -3.75
C ALA A 80 -6.11 -12.26 -3.99
N PHE A 81 -5.87 -11.44 -5.01
CA PHE A 81 -4.56 -10.85 -5.30
C PHE A 81 -4.01 -10.07 -4.09
N PHE A 82 -4.82 -9.19 -3.50
CA PHE A 82 -4.38 -8.42 -2.34
C PHE A 82 -4.21 -9.28 -1.10
N LYS A 83 -5.03 -10.32 -0.92
CA LYS A 83 -4.88 -11.29 0.17
C LYS A 83 -3.53 -12.00 0.08
N GLU A 84 -3.17 -12.47 -1.09
CA GLU A 84 -1.89 -13.14 -1.35
C GLU A 84 -0.70 -12.21 -1.02
N ARG A 85 -0.72 -10.95 -1.46
CA ARG A 85 0.33 -9.97 -1.15
C ARG A 85 0.47 -9.72 0.35
N ILE A 86 -0.66 -9.57 1.05
CA ILE A 86 -0.68 -9.38 2.51
C ILE A 86 -0.17 -10.63 3.22
N GLN A 87 -0.55 -11.83 2.76
CA GLN A 87 -0.05 -13.09 3.30
C GLN A 87 1.48 -13.23 3.13
N PHE A 88 2.02 -12.87 1.96
CA PHE A 88 3.46 -12.88 1.72
C PHE A 88 4.20 -11.88 2.62
N ALA A 89 3.71 -10.65 2.73
CA ALA A 89 4.29 -9.65 3.62
C ALA A 89 4.31 -10.15 5.07
N TYR A 90 3.20 -10.68 5.55
CA TYR A 90 3.08 -11.22 6.91
C TYR A 90 3.97 -12.44 7.14
N ALA A 91 3.99 -13.40 6.22
CA ALA A 91 4.84 -14.60 6.30
C ALA A 91 6.32 -14.22 6.36
N TYR A 92 6.74 -13.24 5.54
CA TYR A 92 8.10 -12.71 5.58
C TYR A 92 8.46 -12.13 6.96
N ARG A 93 7.55 -11.32 7.54
CA ARG A 93 7.78 -10.76 8.91
C ARG A 93 7.86 -11.86 9.96
N LYS A 94 7.04 -12.91 9.88
CA LYS A 94 7.14 -14.08 10.79
C LYS A 94 8.51 -14.76 10.72
N THR A 95 9.16 -14.75 9.57
CA THR A 95 10.51 -15.30 9.41
C THR A 95 11.58 -14.45 10.10
N LEU A 96 11.45 -13.12 10.00
CA LEU A 96 12.44 -12.18 10.55
C LEU A 96 12.18 -11.84 12.02
N GLU A 97 10.90 -11.63 12.37
CA GLU A 97 10.46 -11.05 13.65
C GLU A 97 9.70 -12.08 14.50
N SER A 98 10.11 -13.36 14.46
CA SER A 98 9.38 -14.46 15.11
C SER A 98 9.08 -14.22 16.59
N LYS A 99 9.93 -13.48 17.30
CA LYS A 99 9.75 -13.12 18.72
C LYS A 99 8.97 -11.81 18.91
N ASN A 100 8.96 -10.92 17.92
CA ASN A 100 8.42 -9.56 17.98
C ASN A 100 7.31 -9.31 16.97
N ILE A 101 6.68 -10.37 16.44
CA ILE A 101 5.63 -10.24 15.40
C ILE A 101 4.44 -9.35 15.85
N THR A 102 4.30 -9.13 17.14
CA THR A 102 3.29 -8.22 17.71
C THR A 102 3.73 -6.76 17.72
N ASN A 103 5.02 -6.47 17.42
CA ASN A 103 5.60 -5.13 17.49
C ASN A 103 6.57 -4.94 16.35
N CYS A 104 6.06 -4.87 15.12
CA CYS A 104 6.90 -4.72 13.92
C CYS A 104 6.12 -4.06 12.77
N ARG A 105 6.85 -3.63 11.75
CA ARG A 105 6.26 -3.24 10.47
C ARG A 105 5.78 -4.46 9.73
N LEU A 106 4.45 -4.60 9.57
CA LEU A 106 3.83 -5.72 8.85
C LEU A 106 3.88 -5.53 7.34
N ILE A 107 3.63 -4.31 6.86
CA ILE A 107 3.61 -3.97 5.43
C ILE A 107 4.47 -2.73 5.19
N PHE A 108 5.36 -2.80 4.20
CA PHE A 108 6.26 -1.72 3.83
C PHE A 108 6.17 -1.37 2.34
N GLY A 109 5.03 -0.88 1.93
CA GLY A 109 4.83 -0.26 0.61
C GLY A 109 5.31 -1.11 -0.55
N GLU A 110 6.18 -0.53 -1.34
CA GLU A 110 6.76 -1.10 -2.56
C GLU A 110 7.58 -2.38 -2.29
N ALA A 111 8.23 -2.47 -1.12
CA ALA A 111 9.02 -3.65 -0.76
C ALA A 111 8.16 -4.91 -0.62
N ASP A 112 6.90 -4.73 -0.23
CA ASP A 112 5.92 -5.82 -0.11
C ASP A 112 4.90 -5.83 -1.29
N GLN A 113 5.21 -5.10 -2.37
CA GLN A 113 4.40 -5.01 -3.59
C GLN A 113 2.96 -4.48 -3.33
N LEU A 114 2.84 -3.62 -2.31
CA LEU A 114 1.62 -2.88 -1.95
C LEU A 114 1.93 -1.37 -1.95
N PRO A 115 2.27 -0.78 -3.11
CA PRO A 115 2.87 0.53 -3.21
C PRO A 115 1.99 1.63 -2.62
N GLY A 116 2.51 2.27 -1.58
CA GLY A 116 1.80 3.33 -0.86
C GLY A 116 0.99 2.87 0.34
N LEU A 117 1.06 1.59 0.75
CA LEU A 117 0.49 1.09 2.00
C LEU A 117 1.61 0.79 3.00
N THR A 118 1.58 1.39 4.17
CA THR A 118 2.44 1.04 5.29
C THR A 118 1.56 0.63 6.47
N VAL A 119 1.89 -0.49 7.13
CA VAL A 119 1.19 -0.93 8.33
C VAL A 119 2.22 -1.33 9.38
N ASP A 120 2.18 -0.65 10.53
CA ASP A 120 2.92 -1.01 11.72
C ASP A 120 2.00 -1.65 12.75
N ARG A 121 2.50 -2.60 13.51
CA ARG A 121 1.76 -3.27 14.58
C ARG A 121 2.36 -2.93 15.94
N TYR A 122 1.51 -2.58 16.88
CA TYR A 122 1.82 -2.34 18.29
C TYR A 122 0.84 -3.16 19.14
N ASN A 123 1.23 -4.38 19.49
CA ASN A 123 0.39 -5.38 20.16
C ASN A 123 -0.92 -5.65 19.37
N ASP A 124 -2.05 -5.18 19.91
CA ASP A 124 -3.39 -5.35 19.37
C ASP A 124 -3.88 -4.16 18.53
N ILE A 125 -3.03 -3.15 18.32
CA ILE A 125 -3.30 -1.97 17.48
C ILE A 125 -2.46 -2.03 16.22
N LEU A 126 -3.11 -1.90 15.06
CA LEU A 126 -2.41 -1.62 13.80
C LEU A 126 -2.42 -0.12 13.52
N VAL A 127 -1.31 0.40 13.03
CA VAL A 127 -1.21 1.79 12.56
C VAL A 127 -0.98 1.77 11.06
N SER A 128 -1.92 2.32 10.30
CA SER A 128 -1.88 2.32 8.84
C SER A 128 -1.66 3.69 8.26
N GLN A 129 -0.89 3.74 7.18
CA GLN A 129 -0.79 4.91 6.30
C GLN A 129 -1.03 4.48 4.85
N ILE A 130 -1.93 5.18 4.16
CA ILE A 130 -2.16 5.03 2.72
C ILE A 130 -1.78 6.32 2.02
N SER A 131 -0.81 6.26 1.12
CA SER A 131 -0.29 7.39 0.35
C SER A 131 -0.54 7.25 -1.16
N SER A 132 -1.41 6.32 -1.58
CA SER A 132 -1.77 6.05 -2.97
C SER A 132 -3.28 6.19 -3.15
N TYR A 133 -3.71 6.98 -4.15
CA TYR A 133 -5.13 7.20 -4.41
C TYR A 133 -5.87 5.89 -4.74
N GLY A 134 -5.27 5.04 -5.56
CA GLY A 134 -5.88 3.75 -5.94
C GLY A 134 -6.03 2.78 -4.77
N LEU A 135 -5.09 2.77 -3.79
CA LEU A 135 -5.24 1.97 -2.57
C LEU A 135 -6.25 2.58 -1.60
N GLU A 136 -6.33 3.92 -1.54
CA GLU A 136 -7.36 4.59 -0.72
C GLU A 136 -8.78 4.18 -1.13
N GLN A 137 -9.06 4.10 -2.43
CA GLN A 137 -10.36 3.63 -2.94
C GLN A 137 -10.67 2.18 -2.56
N ARG A 138 -9.65 1.39 -2.18
CA ARG A 138 -9.76 -0.03 -1.80
C ARG A 138 -9.50 -0.27 -0.31
N LYS A 139 -9.41 0.80 0.45
CA LYS A 139 -9.00 0.80 1.86
C LYS A 139 -9.79 -0.21 2.69
N ASP A 140 -11.10 -0.19 2.60
CA ASP A 140 -11.95 -1.07 3.40
C ASP A 140 -11.68 -2.55 3.11
N MET A 141 -11.59 -2.91 1.85
CA MET A 141 -11.25 -4.28 1.42
C MET A 141 -9.86 -4.69 1.91
N LEU A 142 -8.86 -3.80 1.79
CA LEU A 142 -7.49 -4.08 2.25
C LEU A 142 -7.42 -4.31 3.76
N TYR A 143 -8.11 -3.49 4.55
CA TYR A 143 -8.12 -3.63 6.00
C TYR A 143 -8.89 -4.88 6.46
N GLU A 144 -10.00 -5.20 5.80
CA GLU A 144 -10.72 -6.45 6.06
C GLU A 144 -9.86 -7.68 5.77
N VAL A 145 -9.15 -7.68 4.63
CA VAL A 145 -8.22 -8.76 4.25
C VAL A 145 -7.06 -8.86 5.25
N LEU A 146 -6.48 -7.74 5.67
CA LEU A 146 -5.39 -7.74 6.65
C LEU A 146 -5.83 -8.34 7.99
N LEU A 147 -6.99 -7.94 8.50
CA LEU A 147 -7.55 -8.50 9.73
C LEU A 147 -7.91 -9.98 9.59
N GLU A 148 -8.38 -10.40 8.42
CA GLU A 148 -8.65 -11.81 8.11
C GLU A 148 -7.36 -12.64 8.17
N VAL A 149 -6.29 -12.21 7.48
CA VAL A 149 -5.00 -12.90 7.46
C VAL A 149 -4.41 -13.03 8.87
N LEU A 150 -4.49 -11.98 9.68
CA LEU A 150 -3.99 -12.02 11.06
C LEU A 150 -4.84 -12.95 11.93
N ARG A 151 -6.16 -12.95 11.77
CA ARG A 151 -7.07 -13.81 12.52
C ARG A 151 -6.88 -15.29 12.17
N GLU A 152 -6.64 -15.61 10.89
CA GLU A 152 -6.34 -16.98 10.43
C GLU A 152 -5.09 -17.56 11.12
N ASP A 153 -4.14 -16.70 11.53
CA ASP A 153 -2.94 -17.07 12.30
C ASP A 153 -3.12 -16.90 13.84
N GLY A 154 -4.36 -16.74 14.31
CA GLY A 154 -4.67 -16.63 15.74
C GLY A 154 -4.22 -15.32 16.39
N GLN A 155 -3.96 -14.28 15.58
CA GLN A 155 -3.55 -12.98 16.08
C GLN A 155 -4.76 -12.14 16.50
N ASP A 156 -4.78 -11.68 17.75
CA ASP A 156 -5.82 -10.80 18.28
C ASP A 156 -5.46 -9.34 18.01
N VAL A 157 -6.15 -8.73 17.03
CA VAL A 157 -6.01 -7.31 16.69
C VAL A 157 -7.35 -6.64 16.94
N LYS A 158 -7.37 -5.59 17.75
CA LYS A 158 -8.59 -4.87 18.13
C LYS A 158 -9.03 -3.82 17.12
N GLY A 159 -8.06 -3.17 16.47
CA GLY A 159 -8.41 -2.13 15.51
C GLY A 159 -7.23 -1.59 14.69
N ILE A 160 -7.60 -0.83 13.66
CA ILE A 160 -6.65 -0.14 12.79
C ILE A 160 -6.78 1.36 13.03
N TYR A 161 -5.70 1.99 13.47
CA TYR A 161 -5.60 3.45 13.60
C TYR A 161 -4.96 4.03 12.34
N GLU A 162 -5.65 4.92 11.67
CA GLU A 162 -5.17 5.57 10.44
C GLU A 162 -4.35 6.81 10.80
N ARG A 163 -3.10 6.85 10.35
CA ARG A 163 -2.20 8.01 10.44
C ARG A 163 -2.03 8.62 9.04
N ASN A 164 -3.16 8.89 8.42
CA ASN A 164 -3.28 9.47 7.10
C ASN A 164 -3.07 11.00 7.09
N ASP A 165 -2.51 11.58 8.15
CA ASP A 165 -2.14 12.98 8.33
C ASP A 165 -0.74 13.31 7.74
N ILE A 166 -0.27 12.55 6.75
CA ILE A 166 1.02 12.72 6.07
C ILE A 166 0.92 13.64 4.84
N ARG A 167 1.91 14.55 4.69
CA ARG A 167 1.88 15.58 3.62
C ARG A 167 1.83 15.04 2.20
N VAL A 168 2.36 13.83 1.96
CA VAL A 168 2.35 13.21 0.63
C VAL A 168 0.94 12.96 0.12
N ARG A 169 -0.03 12.73 1.00
CA ARG A 169 -1.45 12.53 0.63
C ARG A 169 -2.05 13.74 -0.08
N ALA A 170 -1.69 14.95 0.35
CA ALA A 170 -2.16 16.17 -0.32
C ALA A 170 -1.69 16.24 -1.78
N LYS A 171 -0.50 15.71 -2.10
CA LYS A 171 -0.01 15.62 -3.48
C LYS A 171 -0.76 14.59 -4.32
N GLU A 172 -1.39 13.62 -3.69
CA GLU A 172 -2.27 12.63 -4.33
C GLU A 172 -3.72 13.13 -4.45
N GLY A 173 -4.04 14.29 -3.88
CA GLY A 173 -5.41 14.82 -3.80
C GLY A 173 -6.26 14.13 -2.73
N LEU A 174 -5.62 13.52 -1.71
CA LEU A 174 -6.28 12.84 -0.60
C LEU A 174 -6.38 13.74 0.64
N PRO A 175 -7.46 13.64 1.42
CA PRO A 175 -7.59 14.39 2.66
C PRO A 175 -6.56 13.93 3.70
N LEU A 176 -6.21 14.83 4.62
CA LEU A 176 -5.37 14.52 5.78
C LEU A 176 -6.29 14.13 6.93
N GLU A 177 -6.21 12.88 7.36
CA GLU A 177 -7.10 12.30 8.37
C GLU A 177 -6.32 11.48 9.37
N LYS A 178 -6.81 11.40 10.62
CA LYS A 178 -6.33 10.46 11.62
C LYS A 178 -7.49 9.98 12.49
N GLY A 179 -7.41 8.74 12.96
CA GLY A 179 -8.44 8.14 13.81
C GLY A 179 -8.56 6.65 13.55
N TYR A 180 -9.39 6.00 14.33
CA TYR A 180 -9.68 4.59 14.10
C TYR A 180 -10.58 4.39 12.88
N TRP A 181 -10.21 3.43 12.04
CA TRP A 181 -11.05 2.93 10.95
C TRP A 181 -12.43 2.52 11.47
N LYS A 182 -13.48 2.83 10.71
CA LYS A 182 -14.89 2.65 11.11
C LYS A 182 -15.26 3.40 12.41
N GLN A 183 -14.53 4.46 12.75
CA GLN A 183 -14.77 5.33 13.92
C GLN A 183 -14.87 4.57 15.26
N MET A 184 -14.14 3.48 15.40
CA MET A 184 -14.07 2.71 16.63
C MET A 184 -13.51 3.57 17.78
N LYS A 185 -14.04 3.37 18.99
CA LYS A 185 -13.54 4.05 20.19
C LYS A 185 -12.66 3.08 20.99
N LEU A 186 -11.38 3.06 20.68
CA LEU A 186 -10.38 2.21 21.35
C LEU A 186 -9.29 3.09 21.98
N PRO A 187 -8.55 2.57 22.97
CA PRO A 187 -7.36 3.27 23.49
C PRO A 187 -6.34 3.54 22.38
N THR A 188 -5.75 4.74 22.39
CA THR A 188 -4.69 5.12 21.45
C THR A 188 -3.29 4.87 22.00
N THR A 189 -3.19 4.29 23.18
CA THR A 189 -1.93 3.99 23.84
C THR A 189 -1.81 2.51 24.15
N THR A 190 -0.58 1.99 24.05
CA THR A 190 -0.24 0.61 24.42
C THR A 190 1.18 0.53 24.95
N ILE A 191 1.51 -0.56 25.64
CA ILE A 191 2.89 -0.84 26.10
C ILE A 191 3.37 -2.03 25.28
N ILE A 192 4.46 -1.84 24.55
CA ILE A 192 5.14 -2.90 23.81
C ILE A 192 6.37 -3.39 24.57
N ASP A 193 6.76 -4.62 24.31
CA ASP A 193 8.05 -5.18 24.75
C ASP A 193 8.96 -5.33 23.54
N GLU A 194 10.10 -4.65 23.59
CA GLU A 194 11.12 -4.77 22.56
C GLU A 194 12.45 -5.17 23.20
N ASN A 195 12.86 -6.40 22.97
CA ASN A 195 14.09 -6.98 23.54
C ASN A 195 14.17 -6.87 25.08
N GLY A 196 13.03 -6.99 25.77
CA GLY A 196 12.92 -6.90 27.23
C GLY A 196 12.76 -5.46 27.76
N LEU A 197 12.72 -4.48 26.87
CA LEU A 197 12.40 -3.09 27.22
C LEU A 197 10.91 -2.81 27.01
N LYS A 198 10.26 -2.26 28.01
CA LYS A 198 8.86 -1.84 27.92
C LYS A 198 8.79 -0.39 27.45
N LEU A 199 8.20 -0.18 26.27
CA LEU A 199 8.03 1.13 25.67
C LEU A 199 6.55 1.50 25.64
N HIS A 200 6.26 2.74 26.06
CA HIS A 200 4.90 3.29 25.96
C HIS A 200 4.73 3.93 24.58
N VAL A 201 3.79 3.44 23.80
CA VAL A 201 3.46 3.92 22.46
C VAL A 201 2.14 4.65 22.48
N ASP A 202 2.09 5.87 21.94
CA ASP A 202 0.89 6.64 21.67
C ASP A 202 0.71 6.77 20.14
N VAL A 203 -0.22 6.00 19.59
CA VAL A 203 -0.43 5.96 18.13
C VAL A 203 -1.10 7.23 17.60
N GLU A 204 -1.71 8.03 18.46
CA GLU A 204 -2.35 9.29 18.09
C GLU A 204 -1.38 10.45 18.07
N ASN A 205 -0.57 10.61 19.11
CA ASN A 205 0.28 11.80 19.32
C ASN A 205 1.77 11.49 19.12
N GLY A 206 2.15 10.22 19.10
CA GLY A 206 3.51 9.77 18.85
C GLY A 206 3.95 9.94 17.40
N GLN A 207 5.13 9.44 17.07
CA GLN A 207 5.65 9.43 15.71
C GLN A 207 4.70 8.64 14.79
N LYS A 208 4.54 9.10 13.54
CA LYS A 208 3.49 8.59 12.62
C LYS A 208 3.65 7.12 12.28
N THR A 209 4.89 6.68 11.99
CA THR A 209 5.24 5.28 11.73
C THR A 209 6.64 5.01 12.24
N GLY A 210 6.84 3.85 12.81
CA GLY A 210 8.06 3.51 13.51
C GLY A 210 8.23 4.29 14.82
N TYR A 211 9.17 3.88 15.63
CA TYR A 211 9.58 4.56 16.87
C TYR A 211 11.11 4.47 17.02
#